data_e0110e5fe6e3d872e20094b667113a3f
#
_entry.id   e0110e5fe6e3d872e20094b667113a3f
#
_cell.length_a   1.000
_cell.length_b   1.000
_cell.length_c   1.000
_cell.angle_alpha   90.00
_cell.angle_beta   90.00
_cell.angle_gamma   90.00
#
_symmetry.space_group_name_H-M   'P 1'
#
loop_
_entity.id
_entity.type
_entity.pdbx_description
1 polymer ?
#
loop_
_entity_poly.entity_id
_entity_poly.type
_entity_poly.pdbx_seq_one_letter_code
_entity_poly.pdbx_strand_id
1 'polypeptide(L)'
;CHRCVDLCPTGALRIEKYVCDYRDNANWTPTYQQEICRQADTGSVLLSAMGNPKPYPIYWDKILLNASQVTNPSIDPLREPMEIRTILGRKPDKLEVERKGKSITKMPPQVMLETPIMFSAMSFGSISLNAQKSPAMAAVELGTLFNTGEGGLHPDLRSFGDYAVVQVASGRFGVHKDYLNNSKFIEIKIGQGAKPGIGGHLPGEKVNVEVSNARMIPEGSDAISPAPHHDIYSIEDLRQLIWSLKQATHNKKPVSVKIAAVHNVAAIA
;
A
#
# COMPACT_ATOMS: atom_id res chain seq x y z
N CYS A 1 -31.13 6.04 16.66
CA CYS A 1 -32.55 6.08 16.92
C CYS A 1 -32.90 7.46 17.52
N HIS A 2 -33.69 8.29 16.81
CA HIS A 2 -34.03 9.66 17.20
C HIS A 2 -35.23 9.72 18.19
N ARG A 3 -35.86 8.59 18.47
CA ARG A 3 -37.11 8.50 19.21
C ARG A 3 -37.11 9.21 20.58
N CYS A 4 -35.97 9.21 21.30
CA CYS A 4 -35.86 9.93 22.57
C CYS A 4 -35.89 11.45 22.40
N VAL A 5 -35.35 11.94 21.28
CA VAL A 5 -35.37 13.36 20.93
C VAL A 5 -36.78 13.79 20.51
N ASP A 6 -37.40 12.98 19.63
CA ASP A 6 -38.75 13.26 19.11
C ASP A 6 -39.83 13.23 20.20
N LEU A 7 -39.63 12.43 21.24
CA LEU A 7 -40.55 12.29 22.39
C LEU A 7 -40.16 13.16 23.59
N CYS A 8 -39.11 13.98 23.50
CA CYS A 8 -38.69 14.82 24.61
C CYS A 8 -39.69 15.99 24.82
N PRO A 9 -40.50 16.01 25.92
CA PRO A 9 -41.56 16.99 26.07
C PRO A 9 -41.05 18.41 26.33
N THR A 10 -39.82 18.55 26.77
CA THR A 10 -39.17 19.85 27.07
C THR A 10 -38.18 20.29 25.97
N GLY A 11 -37.91 19.44 24.96
CA GLY A 11 -36.90 19.72 23.96
C GLY A 11 -35.47 19.79 24.53
N ALA A 12 -35.25 19.26 25.74
CA ALA A 12 -33.94 19.26 26.39
C ALA A 12 -32.96 18.30 25.70
N LEU A 13 -33.49 17.21 25.11
CA LEU A 13 -32.68 16.32 24.29
C LEU A 13 -32.64 16.86 22.87
N ARG A 14 -31.45 17.14 22.41
CA ARG A 14 -31.19 17.57 21.02
C ARG A 14 -30.16 16.66 20.40
N ILE A 15 -30.34 16.37 19.13
CA ILE A 15 -29.26 15.78 18.31
C ILE A 15 -28.64 16.97 17.59
N GLU A 16 -27.46 17.34 18.00
CA GLU A 16 -26.64 18.26 17.23
C GLU A 16 -26.07 17.51 16.07
N LYS A 17 -26.20 18.09 14.86
CA LYS A 17 -25.51 17.57 13.70
C LYS A 17 -24.02 17.70 14.00
N TYR A 18 -23.32 16.58 14.09
CA TYR A 18 -21.87 16.61 14.20
C TYR A 18 -21.34 17.33 12.97
N VAL A 19 -20.72 18.46 13.20
CA VAL A 19 -20.08 19.24 12.15
C VAL A 19 -18.79 18.52 11.82
N CYS A 20 -18.86 17.56 10.92
CA CYS A 20 -17.70 17.00 10.30
C CYS A 20 -17.59 17.61 8.89
N ASP A 21 -16.39 17.95 8.48
CA ASP A 21 -16.09 18.47 7.15
C ASP A 21 -16.27 17.42 6.05
N TYR A 22 -16.96 16.33 6.37
CA TYR A 22 -17.17 15.22 5.46
C TYR A 22 -18.40 15.45 4.58
N ARG A 23 -18.26 15.09 3.34
CA ARG A 23 -19.35 15.14 2.37
C ARG A 23 -20.40 14.09 2.72
N ASP A 24 -21.59 14.54 3.07
CA ASP A 24 -22.73 13.66 3.36
C ASP A 24 -23.35 13.16 2.05
N ASN A 25 -23.56 11.88 1.92
CA ASN A 25 -24.32 11.26 0.87
C ASN A 25 -24.95 9.93 1.32
N ALA A 26 -25.84 9.36 0.50
CA ALA A 26 -26.61 8.16 0.84
C ALA A 26 -25.72 6.94 1.15
N ASN A 27 -24.55 6.84 0.54
CA ASN A 27 -23.63 5.71 0.71
C ASN A 27 -22.58 5.95 1.80
N TRP A 28 -22.26 7.23 2.08
CA TRP A 28 -21.23 7.65 3.02
C TRP A 28 -21.79 8.67 3.97
N THR A 29 -22.52 8.18 4.95
CA THR A 29 -23.11 9.04 5.97
C THR A 29 -22.04 9.50 6.98
N PRO A 30 -22.23 10.65 7.65
CA PRO A 30 -21.36 11.08 8.73
C PRO A 30 -21.14 10.01 9.82
N THR A 31 -22.14 9.18 10.07
CA THR A 31 -22.05 8.09 11.06
C THR A 31 -20.98 7.07 10.66
N TYR A 32 -20.98 6.62 9.41
CA TYR A 32 -19.94 5.67 8.93
C TYR A 32 -18.55 6.26 9.00
N GLN A 33 -18.41 7.54 8.69
CA GLN A 33 -17.13 8.23 8.74
C GLN A 33 -16.63 8.38 10.18
N GLN A 34 -17.51 8.70 11.12
CA GLN A 34 -17.18 8.72 12.54
C GLN A 34 -16.76 7.34 13.07
N GLU A 35 -17.45 6.28 12.65
CA GLU A 35 -17.11 4.92 13.02
C GLU A 35 -15.70 4.53 12.53
N ILE A 36 -15.36 4.91 11.30
CA ILE A 36 -14.00 4.69 10.75
C ILE A 36 -12.95 5.43 11.58
N CYS A 37 -13.16 6.71 11.83
CA CYS A 37 -12.25 7.50 12.67
C CYS A 37 -12.10 6.90 14.06
N ARG A 38 -13.21 6.50 14.68
CA ARG A 38 -13.19 5.88 16.00
C ARG A 38 -12.44 4.55 16.02
N GLN A 39 -12.58 3.73 14.99
CA GLN A 39 -11.79 2.51 14.86
C GLN A 39 -10.29 2.82 14.71
N ALA A 40 -9.96 3.83 13.91
CA ALA A 40 -8.58 4.25 13.71
C ALA A 40 -7.95 4.79 15.00
N ASP A 41 -8.70 5.60 15.75
CA ASP A 41 -8.19 6.24 16.97
C ASP A 41 -8.05 5.24 18.13
N THR A 42 -8.95 4.29 18.25
CA THR A 42 -9.04 3.43 19.44
C THR A 42 -8.55 2.00 19.19
N GLY A 43 -8.41 1.59 17.92
CA GLY A 43 -8.17 0.19 17.57
C GLY A 43 -9.31 -0.76 17.96
N SER A 44 -10.43 -0.24 18.41
CA SER A 44 -11.56 -1.02 18.91
C SER A 44 -12.39 -1.60 17.76
N VAL A 45 -12.85 -2.83 17.93
CA VAL A 45 -13.84 -3.44 17.04
C VAL A 45 -15.20 -2.82 17.34
N LEU A 46 -15.83 -2.24 16.32
CA LEU A 46 -17.18 -1.76 16.41
C LEU A 46 -18.19 -2.91 16.24
N LEU A 47 -19.37 -2.77 16.79
CA LEU A 47 -20.47 -3.74 16.68
C LEU A 47 -21.01 -3.87 15.25
N SER A 48 -20.74 -2.88 14.40
CA SER A 48 -21.12 -2.87 12.99
C SER A 48 -19.93 -2.51 12.10
N ALA A 49 -19.88 -3.08 10.92
CA ALA A 49 -18.92 -2.69 9.91
C ALA A 49 -19.46 -1.54 9.06
N MET A 50 -18.55 -0.73 8.50
CA MET A 50 -18.89 0.32 7.54
C MET A 50 -19.76 -0.22 6.40
N GLY A 51 -20.85 0.47 6.07
CA GLY A 51 -21.80 0.04 5.05
C GLY A 51 -22.74 -1.10 5.48
N ASN A 52 -22.60 -1.61 6.69
CA ASN A 52 -23.51 -2.61 7.25
C ASN A 52 -24.00 -2.17 8.64
N PRO A 53 -25.20 -1.59 8.71
CA PRO A 53 -25.79 -1.10 9.97
C PRO A 53 -26.24 -2.23 10.90
N LYS A 54 -26.18 -3.48 10.48
CA LYS A 54 -26.55 -4.63 11.31
C LYS A 54 -25.37 -5.07 12.16
N PRO A 55 -25.59 -5.38 13.46
CA PRO A 55 -24.53 -5.93 14.30
C PRO A 55 -24.03 -7.25 13.73
N TYR A 56 -22.73 -7.38 13.60
CA TYR A 56 -22.08 -8.61 13.18
C TYR A 56 -21.82 -9.52 14.37
N PRO A 57 -22.03 -10.82 14.25
CA PRO A 57 -21.40 -11.74 15.16
C PRO A 57 -19.88 -11.65 14.97
N ILE A 58 -19.17 -11.46 16.05
CA ILE A 58 -17.70 -11.46 16.03
C ILE A 58 -17.27 -12.92 15.81
N TYR A 59 -16.87 -13.23 14.58
CA TYR A 59 -16.52 -14.61 14.22
C TYR A 59 -15.29 -15.13 14.95
N TRP A 60 -14.36 -14.22 15.27
CA TRP A 60 -13.15 -14.56 16.02
C TRP A 60 -13.45 -15.13 17.41
N ASP A 61 -14.52 -14.68 18.07
CA ASP A 61 -14.95 -15.21 19.37
C ASP A 61 -15.48 -16.65 19.30
N LYS A 62 -15.75 -17.12 18.09
CA LYS A 62 -16.23 -18.49 17.82
C LYS A 62 -15.13 -19.43 17.33
N ILE A 63 -13.91 -18.93 17.18
CA ILE A 63 -12.75 -19.69 16.71
C ILE A 63 -11.89 -20.03 17.91
N LEU A 64 -11.75 -21.31 18.20
CA LEU A 64 -10.74 -21.80 19.12
C LEU A 64 -9.44 -22.02 18.36
N LEU A 65 -8.44 -21.16 18.62
CA LEU A 65 -7.12 -21.29 18.05
C LEU A 65 -6.23 -22.11 18.97
N ASN A 66 -5.92 -23.32 18.54
CA ASN A 66 -4.85 -24.11 19.15
C ASN A 66 -3.57 -23.87 18.34
N ALA A 67 -2.79 -22.88 18.75
CA ALA A 67 -1.49 -22.65 18.14
C ALA A 67 -0.55 -23.81 18.50
N SER A 68 0.09 -24.40 17.49
CA SER A 68 1.18 -25.33 17.75
C SER A 68 2.33 -24.55 18.38
N GLN A 69 2.78 -25.01 19.54
CA GLN A 69 3.98 -24.44 20.14
C GLN A 69 5.19 -24.90 19.33
N VAL A 70 5.89 -23.94 18.78
CA VAL A 70 7.21 -24.16 18.19
C VAL A 70 8.24 -24.28 19.32
N THR A 71 9.27 -25.04 19.07
CA THR A 71 10.37 -25.30 20.02
C THR A 71 11.17 -24.04 20.40
N ASN A 72 11.00 -22.95 19.68
CA ASN A 72 11.59 -21.66 20.03
C ASN A 72 10.79 -21.02 21.16
N PRO A 73 11.44 -20.48 22.21
CA PRO A 73 10.74 -19.74 23.24
C PRO A 73 9.96 -18.60 22.61
N SER A 74 8.68 -18.51 22.94
CA SER A 74 7.88 -17.38 22.52
C SER A 74 8.40 -16.11 23.19
N ILE A 75 8.54 -15.05 22.42
CA ILE A 75 8.84 -13.72 22.96
C ILE A 75 7.60 -13.29 23.74
N ASP A 76 7.80 -13.06 25.05
CA ASP A 76 6.75 -12.51 25.90
C ASP A 76 6.73 -10.97 25.73
N PRO A 77 5.75 -10.39 25.08
CA PRO A 77 5.71 -8.94 24.83
C PRO A 77 5.57 -8.11 26.12
N LEU A 78 5.21 -8.75 27.24
CA LEU A 78 5.15 -8.09 28.56
C LEU A 78 6.52 -8.07 29.25
N ARG A 79 7.42 -8.95 28.88
CA ARG A 79 8.75 -9.08 29.48
C ARG A 79 9.86 -8.62 28.57
N GLU A 80 9.68 -8.82 27.26
CA GLU A 80 10.68 -8.51 26.24
C GLU A 80 10.04 -7.60 25.20
N PRO A 81 10.65 -6.44 24.89
CA PRO A 81 10.15 -5.59 23.82
C PRO A 81 10.21 -6.36 22.50
N MET A 82 9.09 -6.46 21.82
CA MET A 82 9.02 -7.10 20.51
C MET A 82 9.64 -6.17 19.46
N GLU A 83 10.65 -6.66 18.75
CA GLU A 83 11.20 -5.95 17.60
C GLU A 83 10.27 -6.14 16.40
N ILE A 84 9.56 -5.08 16.02
CA ILE A 84 8.64 -5.07 14.89
C ILE A 84 9.24 -4.47 13.63
N ARG A 85 10.39 -3.81 13.75
CA ARG A 85 11.07 -3.24 12.57
C ARG A 85 11.46 -4.33 11.61
N THR A 86 11.18 -4.09 10.35
CA THR A 86 11.45 -5.05 9.28
C THR A 86 12.39 -4.45 8.25
N ILE A 87 13.40 -5.20 7.85
CA ILE A 87 14.37 -4.78 6.83
C ILE A 87 14.04 -5.52 5.55
N LEU A 88 13.70 -4.75 4.50
CA LEU A 88 13.51 -5.26 3.15
C LEU A 88 14.81 -5.06 2.35
N GLY A 89 15.27 -6.11 1.70
CA GLY A 89 16.48 -6.05 0.89
C GLY A 89 17.18 -7.40 0.80
N ARG A 90 18.17 -7.47 -0.07
CA ARG A 90 18.97 -8.70 -0.23
C ARG A 90 20.01 -8.80 0.87
N LYS A 91 20.06 -9.95 1.51
CA LYS A 91 21.20 -10.31 2.38
C LYS A 91 22.43 -10.52 1.53
N PRO A 92 23.61 -9.97 1.89
CA PRO A 92 24.85 -10.25 1.18
C PRO A 92 25.24 -11.73 1.35
N ASP A 93 25.85 -12.32 0.32
CA ASP A 93 26.26 -13.73 0.34
C ASP A 93 27.32 -14.00 1.41
N LYS A 94 28.19 -13.00 1.65
CA LYS A 94 29.21 -13.03 2.70
C LYS A 94 29.21 -11.74 3.48
N LEU A 95 29.31 -11.85 4.79
CA LEU A 95 29.48 -10.71 5.69
C LEU A 95 30.91 -10.74 6.23
N GLU A 96 31.70 -9.74 5.88
CA GLU A 96 33.03 -9.54 6.42
C GLU A 96 32.98 -8.52 7.56
N VAL A 97 33.53 -8.89 8.68
CA VAL A 97 33.53 -8.07 9.90
C VAL A 97 34.96 -7.90 10.37
N GLU A 98 35.35 -6.67 10.63
CA GLU A 98 36.66 -6.38 11.26
C GLU A 98 36.71 -6.91 12.69
N ARG A 99 37.94 -7.13 13.22
CA ARG A 99 38.18 -7.59 14.61
C ARG A 99 37.49 -6.74 15.69
N LYS A 100 37.14 -5.50 15.36
CA LYS A 100 36.40 -4.60 16.27
C LYS A 100 34.87 -4.66 16.09
N GLY A 101 34.34 -5.64 15.36
CA GLY A 101 32.92 -5.85 15.15
C GLY A 101 32.26 -4.93 14.11
N LYS A 102 33.03 -4.08 13.40
CA LYS A 102 32.51 -3.24 12.33
C LYS A 102 32.42 -4.01 11.03
N SER A 103 31.26 -4.00 10.38
CA SER A 103 31.09 -4.57 9.06
C SER A 103 31.85 -3.77 8.01
N ILE A 104 32.65 -4.44 7.19
CA ILE A 104 33.33 -3.88 6.02
C ILE A 104 32.63 -4.25 4.71
N THR A 105 31.65 -5.16 4.77
CA THR A 105 30.84 -5.52 3.61
C THR A 105 29.96 -4.36 3.21
N LYS A 106 30.07 -3.91 1.96
CA LYS A 106 29.15 -2.89 1.41
C LYS A 106 27.78 -3.52 1.22
N MET A 107 26.84 -3.11 2.07
CA MET A 107 25.46 -3.56 1.98
C MET A 107 24.78 -3.01 0.71
N PRO A 108 23.98 -3.83 0.00
CA PRO A 108 23.10 -3.30 -1.04
C PRO A 108 22.06 -2.36 -0.41
N PRO A 109 21.41 -1.48 -1.21
CA PRO A 109 20.35 -0.62 -0.70
C PRO A 109 19.26 -1.44 0.00
N GLN A 110 18.94 -1.05 1.23
CA GLN A 110 17.94 -1.69 2.07
C GLN A 110 16.89 -0.69 2.48
N VAL A 111 15.69 -1.17 2.81
CA VAL A 111 14.60 -0.36 3.31
C VAL A 111 14.18 -0.89 4.67
N MET A 112 14.25 -0.05 5.67
CA MET A 112 13.75 -0.34 7.00
C MET A 112 12.31 0.17 7.12
N LEU A 113 11.44 -0.67 7.66
CA LEU A 113 10.08 -0.32 8.05
C LEU A 113 10.02 -0.32 9.58
N GLU A 114 9.57 0.77 10.16
CA GLU A 114 9.33 0.85 11.61
C GLU A 114 8.12 -0.01 12.01
N THR A 115 7.15 -0.15 11.09
CA THR A 115 5.97 -1.00 11.25
C THR A 115 5.91 -2.00 10.10
N PRO A 116 5.73 -3.31 10.34
CA PRO A 116 5.77 -4.35 9.29
C PRO A 116 4.51 -4.41 8.43
N ILE A 117 3.88 -3.28 8.19
CA ILE A 117 2.66 -3.10 7.41
C ILE A 117 2.94 -2.05 6.35
N MET A 118 2.59 -2.33 5.10
CA MET A 118 2.70 -1.40 3.98
C MET A 118 1.32 -1.19 3.34
N PHE A 119 1.05 0.01 2.86
CA PHE A 119 -0.15 0.26 2.08
C PHE A 119 -0.01 -0.35 0.68
N SER A 120 -1.01 -1.12 0.28
CA SER A 120 -1.02 -1.79 -1.02
C SER A 120 -1.13 -0.80 -2.19
N ALA A 121 -0.78 -1.28 -3.39
CA ALA A 121 -0.78 -0.49 -4.60
C ALA A 121 -2.18 0.02 -4.96
N MET A 122 -2.34 1.34 -5.04
CA MET A 122 -3.56 2.02 -5.47
C MET A 122 -3.20 3.15 -6.43
N SER A 123 -3.65 3.02 -7.68
CA SER A 123 -3.26 3.95 -8.74
C SER A 123 -4.09 5.22 -8.75
N PHE A 124 -3.45 6.37 -8.99
CA PHE A 124 -4.13 7.62 -9.26
C PHE A 124 -5.01 7.49 -10.53
N GLY A 125 -6.23 7.97 -10.43
CA GLY A 125 -7.28 7.78 -11.45
C GLY A 125 -8.16 6.56 -11.20
N SER A 126 -7.67 5.50 -10.55
CA SER A 126 -8.52 4.45 -10.00
C SER A 126 -9.14 4.89 -8.67
N ILE A 127 -8.38 5.61 -7.87
CA ILE A 127 -8.83 6.31 -6.66
C ILE A 127 -8.57 7.82 -6.82
N SER A 128 -9.21 8.63 -5.99
CA SER A 128 -9.00 10.08 -5.98
C SER A 128 -7.62 10.45 -5.40
N LEU A 129 -7.16 11.67 -5.71
CA LEU A 129 -5.92 12.21 -5.15
C LEU A 129 -5.94 12.22 -3.62
N ASN A 130 -7.06 12.63 -3.01
CA ASN A 130 -7.18 12.67 -1.56
C ASN A 130 -7.10 11.27 -0.94
N ALA A 131 -7.73 10.28 -1.58
CA ALA A 131 -7.64 8.88 -1.16
C ALA A 131 -6.22 8.32 -1.28
N GLN A 132 -5.40 8.85 -2.19
CA GLN A 132 -4.00 8.46 -2.31
C GLN A 132 -3.06 9.25 -1.37
N LYS A 133 -3.41 10.51 -1.06
CA LYS A 133 -2.69 11.33 -0.07
C LYS A 133 -2.80 10.77 1.34
N SER A 134 -3.95 10.22 1.72
CA SER A 134 -4.16 9.68 3.07
C SER A 134 -3.16 8.59 3.44
N PRO A 135 -2.98 7.49 2.68
CA PRO A 135 -1.94 6.50 2.98
C PRO A 135 -0.52 7.05 2.85
N ALA A 136 -0.28 8.07 2.00
CA ALA A 136 1.03 8.71 1.93
C ALA A 136 1.39 9.44 3.23
N MET A 137 0.44 10.19 3.80
CA MET A 137 0.61 10.88 5.08
C MET A 137 0.76 9.87 6.23
N ALA A 138 -0.08 8.84 6.26
CA ALA A 138 -0.01 7.79 7.28
C ALA A 138 1.32 7.01 7.19
N ALA A 139 1.85 6.78 5.99
CA ALA A 139 3.15 6.12 5.83
C ALA A 139 4.30 6.93 6.42
N VAL A 140 4.26 8.26 6.30
CA VAL A 140 5.24 9.15 6.94
C VAL A 140 5.16 9.05 8.46
N GLU A 141 3.95 9.15 9.01
CA GLU A 141 3.73 9.14 10.46
C GLU A 141 4.12 7.80 11.11
N LEU A 142 3.81 6.70 10.43
CA LEU A 142 4.06 5.34 10.94
C LEU A 142 5.45 4.78 10.57
N GLY A 143 6.27 5.53 9.84
CA GLY A 143 7.57 5.03 9.38
C GLY A 143 7.47 3.81 8.46
N THR A 144 6.43 3.75 7.64
CA THR A 144 6.18 2.67 6.68
C THR A 144 6.12 3.19 5.24
N LEU A 145 5.58 2.42 4.31
CA LEU A 145 5.54 2.77 2.90
C LEU A 145 4.13 2.69 2.33
N PHE A 146 3.88 3.52 1.32
CA PHE A 146 2.69 3.41 0.48
C PHE A 146 3.08 3.15 -0.97
N ASN A 147 2.23 2.44 -1.70
CA ASN A 147 2.49 2.08 -3.09
C ASN A 147 1.58 2.89 -4.01
N THR A 148 2.18 3.63 -4.94
CA THR A 148 1.46 4.51 -5.86
C THR A 148 0.70 3.77 -6.96
N GLY A 149 0.91 2.47 -7.10
CA GLY A 149 0.36 1.69 -8.20
C GLY A 149 1.01 2.00 -9.55
N GLU A 150 0.37 1.57 -10.62
CA GLU A 150 0.88 1.64 -11.99
C GLU A 150 0.46 2.91 -12.77
N GLY A 151 -0.13 3.88 -12.09
CA GLY A 151 -0.71 5.08 -12.71
C GLY A 151 0.20 6.31 -12.78
N GLY A 152 1.50 6.15 -12.62
CA GLY A 152 2.43 7.26 -12.48
C GLY A 152 2.41 7.89 -11.08
N LEU A 153 2.98 9.07 -10.94
CA LEU A 153 3.04 9.80 -9.68
C LEU A 153 2.47 11.21 -9.86
N HIS A 154 1.40 11.51 -9.13
CA HIS A 154 0.84 12.86 -9.12
C HIS A 154 1.87 13.85 -8.54
N PRO A 155 2.00 15.09 -9.08
CA PRO A 155 2.95 16.09 -8.58
C PRO A 155 2.87 16.35 -7.08
N ASP A 156 1.67 16.40 -6.51
CA ASP A 156 1.44 16.63 -5.07
C ASP A 156 1.96 15.50 -4.17
N LEU A 157 2.25 14.33 -4.72
CA LEU A 157 2.80 13.20 -3.97
C LEU A 157 4.33 13.13 -4.03
N ARG A 158 4.96 13.99 -4.79
CA ARG A 158 6.44 14.01 -4.92
C ARG A 158 7.15 14.27 -3.60
N SER A 159 6.55 15.06 -2.72
CA SER A 159 7.09 15.32 -1.37
C SER A 159 7.14 14.08 -0.48
N PHE A 160 6.37 13.03 -0.81
CA PHE A 160 6.33 11.76 -0.10
C PHE A 160 7.24 10.69 -0.72
N GLY A 161 8.12 11.07 -1.64
CA GLY A 161 8.95 10.13 -2.40
C GLY A 161 9.78 9.16 -1.55
N ASP A 162 10.29 9.60 -0.41
CA ASP A 162 11.07 8.77 0.51
C ASP A 162 10.24 7.67 1.20
N TYR A 163 8.92 7.71 1.06
CA TYR A 163 7.97 6.73 1.58
C TYR A 163 7.18 6.04 0.46
N ALA A 164 7.46 6.39 -0.79
CA ALA A 164 6.72 5.90 -1.95
C ALA A 164 7.37 4.66 -2.57
N VAL A 165 6.57 3.64 -2.83
CA VAL A 165 6.89 2.55 -3.76
C VAL A 165 6.23 2.87 -5.09
N VAL A 166 7.00 2.88 -6.16
CA VAL A 166 6.50 3.16 -7.50
C VAL A 166 6.53 1.90 -8.35
N GLN A 167 5.46 1.68 -9.13
CA GLN A 167 5.36 0.47 -9.95
C GLN A 167 5.84 0.70 -11.39
N VAL A 168 6.48 -0.34 -11.90
CA VAL A 168 6.76 -0.55 -13.33
C VAL A 168 5.93 -1.75 -13.77
N ALA A 169 4.77 -1.48 -14.33
CA ALA A 169 3.86 -2.50 -14.85
C ALA A 169 3.98 -2.63 -16.38
N SER A 170 3.22 -3.55 -16.97
CA SER A 170 3.27 -3.82 -18.41
C SER A 170 2.90 -2.60 -19.28
N GLY A 171 2.01 -1.72 -18.79
CA GLY A 171 1.61 -0.50 -19.51
C GLY A 171 2.62 0.65 -19.47
N ARG A 172 3.61 0.61 -18.57
CA ARG A 172 4.67 1.63 -18.42
C ARG A 172 4.13 3.06 -18.23
N PHE A 173 2.93 3.23 -17.69
CA PHE A 173 2.30 4.55 -17.52
C PHE A 173 3.11 5.45 -16.61
N GLY A 174 3.50 6.62 -17.11
CA GLY A 174 4.24 7.63 -16.34
C GLY A 174 5.65 7.18 -15.89
N VAL A 175 6.19 6.11 -16.46
CA VAL A 175 7.53 5.63 -16.09
C VAL A 175 8.59 6.44 -16.80
N HIS A 176 9.31 7.25 -16.03
CA HIS A 176 10.44 8.05 -16.51
C HIS A 176 11.48 8.21 -15.40
N LYS A 177 12.64 8.77 -15.73
CA LYS A 177 13.78 8.86 -14.82
C LYS A 177 13.44 9.55 -13.48
N ASP A 178 12.73 10.66 -13.51
CA ASP A 178 12.39 11.40 -12.29
C ASP A 178 11.36 10.64 -11.43
N TYR A 179 10.41 9.95 -12.06
CA TYR A 179 9.48 9.06 -11.38
C TYR A 179 10.23 7.96 -10.60
N LEU A 180 11.19 7.29 -11.26
CA LEU A 180 11.98 6.24 -10.63
C LEU A 180 12.85 6.77 -9.49
N ASN A 181 13.46 7.94 -9.66
CA ASN A 181 14.33 8.53 -8.64
C ASN A 181 13.55 9.15 -7.47
N ASN A 182 12.30 9.57 -7.70
CA ASN A 182 11.41 10.08 -6.64
C ASN A 182 10.62 8.93 -5.99
N SER A 183 11.34 7.94 -5.48
CA SER A 183 10.73 6.80 -4.79
C SER A 183 11.67 6.25 -3.72
N LYS A 184 11.14 5.50 -2.77
CA LYS A 184 11.93 4.72 -1.83
C LYS A 184 12.51 3.50 -2.51
N PHE A 185 11.65 2.74 -3.21
CA PHE A 185 12.07 1.65 -4.09
C PHE A 185 11.09 1.45 -5.26
N ILE A 186 11.48 0.63 -6.20
CA ILE A 186 10.74 0.36 -7.43
C ILE A 186 10.19 -1.06 -7.36
N GLU A 187 8.94 -1.25 -7.74
CA GLU A 187 8.30 -2.56 -7.82
C GLU A 187 7.94 -2.89 -9.28
N ILE A 188 8.51 -3.95 -9.82
CA ILE A 188 8.08 -4.51 -11.10
C ILE A 188 6.81 -5.32 -10.85
N LYS A 189 5.70 -4.94 -11.45
CA LYS A 189 4.43 -5.64 -11.31
C LYS A 189 4.22 -6.60 -12.48
N ILE A 190 4.38 -7.89 -12.21
CA ILE A 190 4.06 -8.95 -13.18
C ILE A 190 2.57 -9.25 -13.18
N GLY A 191 1.93 -9.21 -12.00
CA GLY A 191 0.51 -9.45 -11.86
C GLY A 191 -0.03 -9.05 -10.48
N GLN A 192 -1.30 -9.31 -10.26
CA GLN A 192 -1.96 -9.07 -8.97
C GLN A 192 -3.00 -10.15 -8.67
N GLY A 193 -3.26 -10.40 -7.37
CA GLY A 193 -4.18 -11.44 -6.93
C GLY A 193 -5.64 -11.15 -7.23
N ALA A 194 -6.07 -9.88 -7.24
CA ALA A 194 -7.47 -9.50 -7.44
C ALA A 194 -8.00 -9.85 -8.84
N LYS A 195 -7.15 -9.84 -9.85
CA LYS A 195 -7.46 -10.19 -11.25
C LYS A 195 -6.26 -10.84 -11.91
N PRO A 196 -5.98 -12.12 -11.62
CA PRO A 196 -4.85 -12.84 -12.17
C PRO A 196 -4.94 -12.95 -13.70
N GLY A 197 -3.79 -12.87 -14.36
CA GLY A 197 -3.69 -13.10 -15.81
C GLY A 197 -4.20 -11.99 -16.72
N ILE A 198 -4.62 -10.86 -16.16
CA ILE A 198 -4.99 -9.67 -16.95
C ILE A 198 -4.25 -8.43 -16.44
N GLY A 199 -4.05 -7.45 -17.34
CA GLY A 199 -3.49 -6.15 -16.99
C GLY A 199 -4.50 -5.19 -16.36
N GLY A 200 -4.03 -3.98 -16.03
CA GLY A 200 -4.88 -2.89 -15.56
C GLY A 200 -5.66 -2.25 -16.71
N HIS A 201 -6.87 -1.76 -16.41
CA HIS A 201 -7.67 -0.96 -17.33
C HIS A 201 -8.25 0.23 -16.57
N LEU A 202 -8.04 1.42 -17.10
CA LEU A 202 -8.71 2.64 -16.69
C LEU A 202 -9.46 3.20 -17.88
N PRO A 203 -10.80 3.27 -17.85
CA PRO A 203 -11.61 3.82 -18.94
C PRO A 203 -11.24 5.28 -19.23
N GLY A 204 -11.29 5.67 -20.50
CA GLY A 204 -10.95 7.02 -20.97
C GLY A 204 -11.76 8.13 -20.30
N GLU A 205 -13.02 7.87 -19.95
CA GLU A 205 -13.87 8.81 -19.21
C GLU A 205 -13.31 9.21 -17.83
N LYS A 206 -12.41 8.41 -17.24
CA LYS A 206 -11.68 8.70 -16.00
C LYS A 206 -10.33 9.34 -16.25
N VAL A 207 -9.89 9.40 -17.49
CA VAL A 207 -8.59 9.99 -17.86
C VAL A 207 -8.80 11.48 -18.15
N ASN A 208 -8.89 12.26 -17.08
CA ASN A 208 -8.89 13.72 -17.14
C ASN A 208 -7.46 14.26 -17.33
N VAL A 209 -7.31 15.58 -17.40
CA VAL A 209 -6.03 16.27 -17.58
C VAL A 209 -4.99 15.83 -16.55
N GLU A 210 -5.35 15.72 -15.28
CA GLU A 210 -4.41 15.35 -14.19
C GLU A 210 -3.93 13.91 -14.34
N VAL A 211 -4.84 12.98 -14.62
CA VAL A 211 -4.53 11.57 -14.87
C VAL A 211 -3.71 11.39 -16.14
N SER A 212 -4.08 12.12 -17.22
CA SER A 212 -3.33 12.18 -18.47
C SER A 212 -1.88 12.57 -18.23
N ASN A 213 -1.65 13.64 -17.50
CA ASN A 213 -0.30 14.13 -17.18
C ASN A 213 0.48 13.12 -16.32
N ALA A 214 -0.15 12.53 -15.30
CA ALA A 214 0.52 11.57 -14.42
C ALA A 214 0.88 10.26 -15.15
N ARG A 215 0.03 9.81 -16.05
CA ARG A 215 0.21 8.57 -16.83
C ARG A 215 0.97 8.75 -18.13
N MET A 216 1.14 9.98 -18.58
CA MET A 216 1.75 10.32 -19.88
C MET A 216 0.99 9.68 -21.07
N ILE A 217 -0.32 9.79 -21.06
CA ILE A 217 -1.22 9.30 -22.10
C ILE A 217 -2.19 10.42 -22.50
N PRO A 218 -2.79 10.39 -23.70
CA PRO A 218 -3.78 11.39 -24.10
C PRO A 218 -5.01 11.39 -23.20
N GLU A 219 -5.54 12.59 -22.92
CA GLU A 219 -6.81 12.76 -22.22
C GLU A 219 -7.95 12.04 -22.95
N GLY A 220 -8.87 11.45 -22.21
CA GLY A 220 -10.01 10.73 -22.75
C GLY A 220 -9.71 9.37 -23.40
N SER A 221 -8.44 8.96 -23.44
CA SER A 221 -8.05 7.65 -23.97
C SER A 221 -8.01 6.57 -22.89
N ASP A 222 -8.42 5.36 -23.26
CA ASP A 222 -8.31 4.21 -22.37
C ASP A 222 -6.86 3.91 -22.02
N ALA A 223 -6.58 3.73 -20.73
CA ALA A 223 -5.29 3.26 -20.26
C ALA A 223 -5.33 1.74 -20.04
N ILE A 224 -4.86 1.00 -21.00
CA ILE A 224 -4.86 -0.47 -20.97
C ILE A 224 -3.43 -0.98 -20.77
N SER A 225 -3.21 -1.70 -19.68
CA SER A 225 -1.98 -2.45 -19.46
C SER A 225 -2.12 -3.83 -20.12
N PRO A 226 -1.23 -4.23 -21.05
CA PRO A 226 -1.25 -5.59 -21.57
C PRO A 226 -1.06 -6.63 -20.45
N ALA A 227 -1.61 -7.84 -20.63
CA ALA A 227 -1.47 -8.91 -19.65
C ALA A 227 0.01 -9.27 -19.39
N PRO A 228 0.85 -9.57 -20.41
CA PRO A 228 2.28 -9.76 -20.23
C PRO A 228 3.04 -8.44 -20.41
N HIS A 229 4.22 -8.35 -19.80
CA HIS A 229 5.20 -7.37 -20.22
C HIS A 229 5.75 -7.77 -21.60
N HIS A 230 5.77 -6.85 -22.56
CA HIS A 230 6.21 -7.14 -23.93
C HIS A 230 7.73 -7.36 -24.04
N ASP A 231 8.47 -7.03 -23.01
CA ASP A 231 9.92 -7.15 -22.90
C ASP A 231 10.36 -8.24 -21.91
N ILE A 232 9.45 -9.04 -21.35
CA ILE A 232 9.75 -10.11 -20.42
C ILE A 232 9.09 -11.41 -20.88
N TYR A 233 9.93 -12.34 -21.35
CA TYR A 233 9.52 -13.68 -21.80
C TYR A 233 10.21 -14.80 -21.02
N SER A 234 11.18 -14.43 -20.17
CA SER A 234 11.93 -15.35 -19.32
C SER A 234 12.39 -14.68 -18.03
N ILE A 235 12.94 -15.47 -17.10
CA ILE A 235 13.53 -14.93 -15.86
C ILE A 235 14.78 -14.09 -16.17
N GLU A 236 15.50 -14.40 -17.25
CA GLU A 236 16.64 -13.64 -17.71
C GLU A 236 16.24 -12.24 -18.19
N ASP A 237 15.12 -12.11 -18.90
CA ASP A 237 14.57 -10.83 -19.32
C ASP A 237 14.14 -10.00 -18.09
N LEU A 238 13.52 -10.64 -17.11
CA LEU A 238 13.20 -9.99 -15.84
C LEU A 238 14.46 -9.47 -15.14
N ARG A 239 15.51 -10.25 -15.12
CA ARG A 239 16.82 -9.85 -14.58
C ARG A 239 17.39 -8.64 -15.34
N GLN A 240 17.25 -8.59 -16.66
CA GLN A 240 17.67 -7.44 -17.48
C GLN A 240 16.88 -6.18 -17.14
N LEU A 241 15.56 -6.30 -16.94
CA LEU A 241 14.75 -5.16 -16.51
C LEU A 241 15.17 -4.66 -15.11
N ILE A 242 15.41 -5.57 -14.16
CA ILE A 242 15.92 -5.20 -12.82
C ILE A 242 17.24 -4.44 -12.95
N TRP A 243 18.16 -4.97 -13.77
CA TRP A 243 19.46 -4.33 -14.00
C TRP A 243 19.30 -2.94 -14.62
N SER A 244 18.45 -2.79 -15.63
CA SER A 244 18.16 -1.50 -16.29
C SER A 244 17.60 -0.47 -15.32
N LEU A 245 16.65 -0.85 -14.46
CA LEU A 245 16.08 0.01 -13.45
C LEU A 245 17.13 0.44 -12.40
N LYS A 246 18.00 -0.47 -12.01
CA LYS A 246 19.13 -0.15 -11.13
C LYS A 246 20.09 0.84 -11.78
N GLN A 247 20.40 0.67 -13.06
CA GLN A 247 21.26 1.60 -13.81
C GLN A 247 20.59 3.00 -13.92
N ALA A 248 19.29 3.05 -14.24
CA ALA A 248 18.53 4.30 -14.34
C ALA A 248 18.52 5.10 -13.03
N THR A 249 18.69 4.43 -11.90
CA THR A 249 18.72 5.04 -10.55
C THR A 249 20.14 5.06 -9.95
N HIS A 250 21.18 4.84 -10.76
CA HIS A 250 22.58 4.78 -10.31
C HIS A 250 22.79 3.81 -9.14
N ASN A 251 22.11 2.69 -9.15
CA ASN A 251 22.09 1.65 -8.09
C ASN A 251 21.69 2.17 -6.69
N LYS A 252 20.99 3.31 -6.62
CA LYS A 252 20.57 3.89 -5.33
C LYS A 252 19.23 3.34 -4.83
N LYS A 253 18.38 2.85 -5.74
CA LYS A 253 17.04 2.39 -5.40
C LYS A 253 16.99 0.86 -5.43
N PRO A 254 16.45 0.21 -4.38
CA PRO A 254 16.11 -1.20 -4.43
C PRO A 254 15.05 -1.47 -5.51
N VAL A 255 15.04 -2.68 -6.04
CA VAL A 255 14.02 -3.15 -6.98
C VAL A 255 13.43 -4.43 -6.44
N SER A 256 12.11 -4.49 -6.34
CA SER A 256 11.34 -5.67 -5.99
C SER A 256 10.53 -6.17 -7.18
N VAL A 257 10.06 -7.40 -7.10
CA VAL A 257 9.18 -7.98 -8.11
C VAL A 257 7.91 -8.48 -7.42
N LYS A 258 6.76 -8.02 -7.91
CA LYS A 258 5.44 -8.49 -7.49
C LYS A 258 4.96 -9.56 -8.45
N ILE A 259 4.96 -10.80 -7.99
CA ILE A 259 4.53 -11.98 -8.75
C ILE A 259 3.48 -12.77 -7.96
N ALA A 260 2.65 -13.53 -8.65
CA ALA A 260 1.72 -14.45 -7.98
C ALA A 260 2.48 -15.56 -7.25
N ALA A 261 1.96 -16.00 -6.10
CA ALA A 261 2.52 -17.11 -5.32
C ALA A 261 2.13 -18.45 -5.99
N VAL A 262 2.67 -18.68 -7.17
CA VAL A 262 2.46 -19.89 -7.95
C VAL A 262 3.45 -20.99 -7.56
N HIS A 263 3.23 -22.20 -8.09
CA HIS A 263 4.17 -23.30 -7.95
C HIS A 263 5.59 -22.86 -8.42
N ASN A 264 6.60 -23.22 -7.65
CA ASN A 264 8.00 -22.86 -7.91
C ASN A 264 8.32 -21.34 -7.93
N VAL A 265 7.47 -20.49 -7.31
CA VAL A 265 7.74 -19.04 -7.26
C VAL A 265 9.12 -18.71 -6.69
N ALA A 266 9.62 -19.52 -5.75
CA ALA A 266 10.95 -19.33 -5.17
C ALA A 266 12.10 -19.52 -6.19
N ALA A 267 11.90 -20.30 -7.24
CA ALA A 267 12.88 -20.45 -8.32
C ALA A 267 12.89 -19.25 -9.28
N ILE A 268 11.79 -18.50 -9.33
CA ILE A 268 11.69 -17.26 -10.12
C ILE A 268 12.33 -16.09 -9.36
N ALA A 269 12.13 -16.05 -8.05
CA ALA A 269 12.65 -15.01 -7.17
C ALA A 269 14.15 -15.14 -6.92
#